data_31c02e036227db6eb70d6f38d18d7db6
#
_entry.id   31c02e036227db6eb70d6f38d18d7db6
#
_cell.length_a   1.000
_cell.length_b   1.000
_cell.length_c   1.000
_cell.angle_alpha   90.00
_cell.angle_beta   90.00
_cell.angle_gamma   90.00
#
_symmetry.space_group_name_H-M   'P 1'
#
loop_
_entity.id
_entity.type
_entity.pdbx_description
1 polymer ?
#
loop_
_entity_poly.entity_id
_entity_poly.type
_entity_poly.pdbx_seq_one_letter_code
_entity_poly.pdbx_strand_id
1 'polypeptide(L)'
;KLTKSGSGDDETRGAFAGDATMSSLDRELNDVMRQVFGDKRMSDFGITADREGKLQIDSKKLDDAIKADPQKLNDLFNGKEGMLTAMDKSLDRYLNSSSGLLKGRQDVLDRQQSDIDTKTEAMNTRYESSYNRYLKQFTQLQKAMAQMNNTMSMFGLA
;
A
#
# COMPACT_ATOMS: atom_id res chain seq x y z
N LYS A 1 1.88 11.78 -8.89
CA LYS A 1 0.82 12.28 -7.97
C LYS A 1 0.52 11.31 -6.83
N LEU A 2 0.58 9.98 -7.05
CA LEU A 2 0.26 8.98 -6.03
C LEU A 2 1.29 8.91 -4.90
N THR A 3 2.56 9.19 -5.18
CA THR A 3 3.68 9.15 -4.21
C THR A 3 4.05 10.53 -3.68
N LYS A 4 3.35 11.61 -4.08
CA LYS A 4 3.67 12.99 -3.69
C LYS A 4 3.53 13.16 -2.18
N SER A 5 4.61 13.58 -1.53
CA SER A 5 4.58 14.01 -0.13
C SER A 5 3.82 15.34 -0.03
N GLY A 6 2.71 15.37 0.68
CA GLY A 6 1.97 16.60 0.94
C GLY A 6 2.79 17.53 1.81
N SER A 7 2.74 18.82 1.52
CA SER A 7 3.27 19.89 2.37
C SER A 7 2.09 20.53 3.10
N GLY A 8 1.80 20.05 4.29
CA GLY A 8 0.91 20.74 5.23
C GLY A 8 -0.59 20.48 5.11
N ASP A 9 -1.16 20.33 3.93
CA ASP A 9 -2.59 20.06 3.74
C ASP A 9 -2.83 18.58 3.31
N ASP A 10 -3.66 17.88 4.05
CA ASP A 10 -3.99 16.45 3.81
C ASP A 10 -4.54 16.16 2.40
N GLU A 11 -5.21 17.12 1.78
CA GLU A 11 -5.80 16.99 0.44
C GLU A 11 -4.77 16.85 -0.70
N THR A 12 -3.51 17.21 -0.47
CA THR A 12 -2.45 17.15 -1.49
C THR A 12 -1.57 15.91 -1.39
N ARG A 13 -1.74 15.13 -0.33
CA ARG A 13 -0.94 13.93 -0.07
C ARG A 13 -1.38 12.77 -0.95
N GLY A 14 -0.45 12.17 -1.69
CA GLY A 14 -0.73 10.99 -2.50
C GLY A 14 -1.02 9.76 -1.63
N ALA A 15 -1.87 8.85 -2.12
CA ALA A 15 -2.25 7.62 -1.40
C ALA A 15 -1.07 6.75 -0.97
N PHE A 16 0.05 6.83 -1.68
CA PHE A 16 1.31 6.12 -1.39
C PHE A 16 2.42 7.06 -0.94
N ALA A 17 2.08 8.23 -0.39
CA ALA A 17 3.06 9.16 0.14
C ALA A 17 3.81 8.53 1.32
N GLY A 18 5.15 8.48 1.23
CA GLY A 18 6.00 7.83 2.21
C GLY A 18 6.13 6.31 2.04
N ASP A 19 5.48 5.72 1.04
CA ASP A 19 5.65 4.31 0.72
C ASP A 19 6.99 4.06 0.04
N ALA A 20 7.89 3.34 0.71
CA ALA A 20 9.22 3.05 0.22
C ALA A 20 9.22 2.16 -1.02
N THR A 21 8.27 1.24 -1.14
CA THR A 21 8.14 0.33 -2.30
C THR A 21 7.74 1.11 -3.55
N MET A 22 6.73 1.97 -3.43
CA MET A 22 6.28 2.82 -4.54
C MET A 22 7.35 3.84 -4.94
N SER A 23 8.05 4.42 -3.96
CA SER A 23 9.16 5.34 -4.23
C SER A 23 10.36 4.65 -4.89
N SER A 24 10.59 3.38 -4.59
CA SER A 24 11.65 2.58 -5.25
C SER A 24 11.26 2.21 -6.67
N LEU A 25 10.01 1.81 -6.91
CA LEU A 25 9.49 1.54 -8.25
C LEU A 25 9.59 2.79 -9.14
N ASP A 26 9.18 3.95 -8.64
CA ASP A 26 9.24 5.21 -9.36
C ASP A 26 10.69 5.55 -9.78
N ARG A 27 11.63 5.43 -8.85
CA ARG A 27 13.07 5.63 -9.14
C ARG A 27 13.59 4.63 -10.16
N GLU A 28 13.29 3.35 -10.01
CA GLU A 28 13.77 2.29 -10.91
C GLU A 28 13.24 2.49 -12.34
N LEU A 29 11.97 2.85 -12.49
CA LEU A 29 11.40 3.19 -13.80
C LEU A 29 12.06 4.43 -14.42
N ASN A 30 12.31 5.46 -13.62
CA ASN A 30 13.05 6.65 -14.06
C ASN A 30 14.49 6.33 -14.47
N ASP A 31 15.16 5.42 -13.76
CA ASP A 31 16.52 4.98 -14.08
C ASP A 31 16.54 4.19 -15.40
N VAL A 32 15.58 3.27 -15.62
CA VAL A 32 15.43 2.55 -16.89
C VAL A 32 15.25 3.54 -18.05
N MET A 33 14.44 4.58 -17.88
CA MET A 33 14.21 5.58 -18.93
C MET A 33 15.44 6.42 -19.28
N ARG A 34 16.41 6.52 -18.36
CA ARG A 34 17.68 7.26 -18.56
C ARG A 34 18.86 6.36 -18.95
N GLN A 35 18.64 5.07 -18.95
CA GLN A 35 19.69 4.08 -19.25
C GLN A 35 20.09 4.13 -20.73
N VAL A 36 21.30 3.62 -20.98
CA VAL A 36 21.81 3.41 -22.35
C VAL A 36 21.43 1.99 -22.76
N PHE A 37 20.83 1.86 -23.92
CA PHE A 37 20.49 0.58 -24.53
C PHE A 37 21.29 0.39 -25.79
N GLY A 38 22.22 -0.58 -25.77
CA GLY A 38 23.24 -0.67 -26.80
C GLY A 38 24.17 0.55 -26.75
N ASP A 39 24.13 1.37 -27.78
CA ASP A 39 24.91 2.63 -27.89
C ASP A 39 24.01 3.88 -27.86
N LYS A 40 22.71 3.75 -27.55
CA LYS A 40 21.70 4.80 -27.67
C LYS A 40 20.93 5.05 -26.39
N ARG A 41 20.46 6.28 -26.24
CA ARG A 41 19.55 6.75 -25.21
C ARG A 41 18.27 7.28 -25.84
N MET A 42 17.19 7.33 -25.05
CA MET A 42 15.96 7.97 -25.49
C MET A 42 16.16 9.43 -25.92
N SER A 43 17.06 10.14 -25.25
CA SER A 43 17.41 11.54 -25.59
C SER A 43 18.00 11.71 -26.99
N ASP A 44 18.63 10.68 -27.53
CA ASP A 44 19.22 10.70 -28.90
C ASP A 44 18.10 10.74 -29.96
N PHE A 45 16.93 10.24 -29.61
CA PHE A 45 15.71 10.27 -30.41
C PHE A 45 14.78 11.44 -30.03
N GLY A 46 15.25 12.41 -29.26
CA GLY A 46 14.45 13.56 -28.83
C GLY A 46 13.41 13.24 -27.75
N ILE A 47 13.48 12.06 -27.11
CA ILE A 47 12.58 11.68 -26.02
C ILE A 47 13.31 11.94 -24.69
N THR A 48 12.81 12.87 -23.89
CA THR A 48 13.40 13.27 -22.61
C THR A 48 12.35 13.23 -21.51
N ALA A 49 12.79 13.07 -20.27
CA ALA A 49 11.92 13.18 -19.09
C ALA A 49 12.30 14.45 -18.32
N ASP A 50 11.31 15.22 -17.88
CA ASP A 50 11.50 16.32 -16.96
C ASP A 50 11.83 15.82 -15.53
N ARG A 51 11.97 16.76 -14.57
CA ARG A 51 12.28 16.43 -13.18
C ARG A 51 11.16 15.67 -12.47
N GLU A 52 9.95 15.82 -12.95
CA GLU A 52 8.73 15.18 -12.47
C GLU A 52 8.48 13.82 -13.17
N GLY A 53 9.38 13.37 -14.07
CA GLY A 53 9.26 12.12 -14.81
C GLY A 53 8.28 12.19 -16.00
N LYS A 54 7.78 13.38 -16.35
CA LYS A 54 6.89 13.56 -17.50
C LYS A 54 7.70 13.55 -18.78
N LEU A 55 7.31 12.68 -19.71
CA LEU A 55 7.96 12.57 -21.02
C LEU A 55 7.64 13.77 -21.91
N GLN A 56 8.68 14.26 -22.58
CA GLN A 56 8.62 15.30 -23.61
C GLN A 56 9.24 14.74 -24.88
N ILE A 57 8.64 15.06 -26.02
CA ILE A 57 9.07 14.58 -27.33
C ILE A 57 9.37 15.78 -28.22
N ASP A 58 10.61 15.84 -28.70
CA ASP A 58 11.02 16.72 -29.81
C ASP A 58 10.73 15.99 -31.12
N SER A 59 9.58 16.33 -31.74
CA SER A 59 9.10 15.66 -32.95
C SER A 59 10.08 15.77 -34.10
N LYS A 60 10.78 16.91 -34.22
CA LYS A 60 11.76 17.09 -35.28
C LYS A 60 12.96 16.16 -35.14
N LYS A 61 13.48 16.08 -33.93
CA LYS A 61 14.60 15.19 -33.58
C LYS A 61 14.23 13.72 -33.77
N LEU A 62 13.00 13.36 -33.37
CA LEU A 62 12.47 12.02 -33.56
C LEU A 62 12.33 11.66 -35.03
N ASP A 63 11.73 12.55 -35.85
CA ASP A 63 11.57 12.35 -37.29
C ASP A 63 12.91 12.21 -37.99
N ASP A 64 13.88 13.07 -37.68
CA ASP A 64 15.22 13.02 -38.24
C ASP A 64 15.93 11.70 -37.87
N ALA A 65 15.80 11.24 -36.64
CA ALA A 65 16.39 9.98 -36.19
C ALA A 65 15.73 8.76 -36.87
N ILE A 66 14.40 8.76 -37.03
CA ILE A 66 13.67 7.69 -37.73
C ILE A 66 14.06 7.63 -39.22
N LYS A 67 14.20 8.79 -39.86
CA LYS A 67 14.63 8.87 -41.29
C LYS A 67 16.07 8.40 -41.47
N ALA A 68 16.94 8.68 -40.51
CA ALA A 68 18.33 8.28 -40.59
C ALA A 68 18.50 6.75 -40.43
N ASP A 69 17.83 6.14 -39.47
CA ASP A 69 17.89 4.69 -39.22
C ASP A 69 16.73 4.23 -38.29
N PRO A 70 15.63 3.78 -38.90
CA PRO A 70 14.47 3.33 -38.11
C PRO A 70 14.75 2.09 -37.27
N GLN A 71 15.76 1.27 -37.66
CA GLN A 71 16.10 0.06 -36.95
C GLN A 71 16.70 0.38 -35.55
N LYS A 72 17.45 1.46 -35.45
CA LYS A 72 18.01 1.89 -34.14
C LYS A 72 16.96 2.24 -33.10
N LEU A 73 15.85 2.84 -33.55
CA LEU A 73 14.72 3.11 -32.65
C LEU A 73 14.04 1.80 -32.21
N ASN A 74 13.87 0.87 -33.16
CA ASN A 74 13.33 -0.45 -32.83
C ASN A 74 14.22 -1.21 -31.86
N ASP A 75 15.55 -1.19 -32.03
CA ASP A 75 16.51 -1.87 -31.15
C ASP A 75 16.56 -1.23 -29.76
N LEU A 76 16.41 0.09 -29.65
CA LEU A 76 16.31 0.79 -28.38
C LEU A 76 15.13 0.27 -27.55
N PHE A 77 13.98 0.05 -28.17
CA PHE A 77 12.77 -0.40 -27.45
C PHE A 77 12.68 -1.92 -27.37
N ASN A 78 12.80 -2.62 -28.50
CA ASN A 78 12.48 -4.04 -28.65
C ASN A 78 13.71 -4.95 -28.72
N GLY A 79 14.93 -4.42 -28.67
CA GLY A 79 16.16 -5.22 -28.64
C GLY A 79 16.18 -6.20 -27.48
N LYS A 80 16.98 -7.27 -27.55
CA LYS A 80 17.10 -8.28 -26.49
C LYS A 80 17.45 -7.68 -25.12
N GLU A 81 18.21 -6.60 -25.13
CA GLU A 81 18.54 -5.77 -23.95
C GLU A 81 17.94 -4.37 -24.08
N GLY A 82 16.82 -4.25 -24.80
CA GLY A 82 16.14 -2.99 -25.01
C GLY A 82 15.34 -2.52 -23.80
N MET A 83 14.85 -1.31 -23.90
CA MET A 83 14.13 -0.63 -22.82
C MET A 83 12.90 -1.40 -22.32
N LEU A 84 12.10 -1.99 -23.24
CA LEU A 84 10.91 -2.75 -22.85
C LEU A 84 11.28 -4.00 -22.04
N THR A 85 12.35 -4.70 -22.42
CA THR A 85 12.86 -5.84 -21.64
C THR A 85 13.37 -5.41 -20.26
N ALA A 86 14.04 -4.27 -20.16
CA ALA A 86 14.49 -3.74 -18.88
C ALA A 86 13.31 -3.31 -18.00
N MET A 87 12.30 -2.65 -18.57
CA MET A 87 11.07 -2.30 -17.86
C MET A 87 10.31 -3.53 -17.38
N ASP A 88 10.18 -4.55 -18.22
CA ASP A 88 9.50 -5.80 -17.86
C ASP A 88 10.19 -6.48 -16.66
N LYS A 89 11.51 -6.60 -16.68
CA LYS A 89 12.28 -7.13 -15.55
C LYS A 89 12.11 -6.30 -14.28
N SER A 90 12.10 -4.98 -14.40
CA SER A 90 11.89 -4.10 -13.25
C SER A 90 10.48 -4.25 -12.69
N LEU A 91 9.46 -4.26 -13.56
CA LEU A 91 8.07 -4.43 -13.16
C LEU A 91 7.80 -5.82 -12.55
N ASP A 92 8.37 -6.88 -13.11
CA ASP A 92 8.21 -8.24 -12.59
C ASP A 92 8.65 -8.35 -11.12
N ARG A 93 9.74 -7.68 -10.74
CA ARG A 93 10.19 -7.64 -9.34
C ARG A 93 9.11 -7.13 -8.38
N TYR A 94 8.27 -6.22 -8.81
CA TYR A 94 7.21 -5.63 -7.98
C TYR A 94 5.88 -6.35 -8.15
N LEU A 95 5.52 -6.72 -9.38
CA LEU A 95 4.18 -7.16 -9.77
C LEU A 95 4.03 -8.68 -9.87
N ASN A 96 5.13 -9.45 -9.79
CA ASN A 96 5.06 -10.91 -9.86
C ASN A 96 4.06 -11.45 -8.84
N SER A 97 3.09 -12.23 -9.31
CA SER A 97 1.97 -12.73 -8.49
C SER A 97 2.39 -13.72 -7.39
N SER A 98 3.58 -14.31 -7.51
CA SER A 98 4.06 -15.32 -6.56
C SER A 98 5.15 -14.78 -5.63
N SER A 99 6.04 -13.94 -6.15
CA SER A 99 7.26 -13.50 -5.46
C SER A 99 7.49 -11.99 -5.48
N GLY A 100 6.60 -11.23 -6.12
CA GLY A 100 6.73 -9.78 -6.23
C GLY A 100 6.61 -9.07 -4.87
N LEU A 101 7.27 -7.92 -4.75
CA LEU A 101 7.28 -7.13 -3.51
C LEU A 101 5.87 -6.72 -3.06
N LEU A 102 4.98 -6.42 -4.01
CA LEU A 102 3.59 -6.07 -3.69
C LEU A 102 2.81 -7.28 -3.16
N LYS A 103 3.05 -8.47 -3.72
CA LYS A 103 2.44 -9.71 -3.21
C LYS A 103 2.88 -10.00 -1.77
N GLY A 104 4.19 -9.90 -1.50
CA GLY A 104 4.71 -10.10 -0.14
C GLY A 104 4.10 -9.12 0.86
N ARG A 105 3.88 -7.88 0.45
CA ARG A 105 3.24 -6.87 1.28
C ARG A 105 1.76 -7.17 1.53
N GLN A 106 1.04 -7.60 0.51
CA GLN A 106 -0.36 -8.02 0.64
C GLN A 106 -0.48 -9.16 1.66
N ASP A 107 0.39 -10.18 1.57
CA ASP A 107 0.39 -11.32 2.49
C ASP A 107 0.66 -10.92 3.95
N VAL A 108 1.47 -9.88 4.17
CA VAL A 108 1.70 -9.33 5.52
C VAL A 108 0.45 -8.62 6.03
N LEU A 109 -0.20 -7.81 5.19
CA LEU A 109 -1.42 -7.10 5.57
C LEU A 109 -2.57 -8.06 5.87
N ASP A 110 -2.73 -9.09 5.05
CA ASP A 110 -3.76 -10.12 5.25
C ASP A 110 -3.56 -10.87 6.59
N ARG A 111 -2.30 -11.19 6.93
CA ARG A 111 -1.97 -11.78 8.24
C ARG A 111 -2.28 -10.82 9.39
N GLN A 112 -1.91 -9.55 9.28
CA GLN A 112 -2.20 -8.55 10.30
C GLN A 112 -3.71 -8.36 10.49
N GLN A 113 -4.47 -8.36 9.40
CA GLN A 113 -5.93 -8.29 9.48
C GLN A 113 -6.52 -9.50 10.22
N SER A 114 -6.08 -10.71 9.87
CA SER A 114 -6.50 -11.94 10.55
C SER A 114 -6.17 -11.93 12.04
N ASP A 115 -4.99 -11.42 12.42
CA ASP A 115 -4.58 -11.26 13.82
C ASP A 115 -5.49 -10.27 14.57
N ILE A 116 -5.84 -9.16 13.93
CA ILE A 116 -6.77 -8.16 14.49
C ILE A 116 -8.15 -8.78 14.69
N ASP A 117 -8.66 -9.50 13.71
CA ASP A 117 -9.97 -10.17 13.79
C ASP A 117 -10.01 -11.17 14.95
N THR A 118 -8.98 -12.01 15.07
CA THR A 118 -8.83 -12.97 16.18
C THR A 118 -8.79 -12.28 17.55
N LYS A 119 -8.03 -11.19 17.67
CA LYS A 119 -7.95 -10.42 18.92
C LYS A 119 -9.27 -9.74 19.26
N THR A 120 -9.97 -9.25 18.26
CA THR A 120 -11.29 -8.61 18.41
C THR A 120 -12.31 -9.62 18.91
N GLU A 121 -12.35 -10.82 18.34
CA GLU A 121 -13.23 -11.90 18.78
C GLU A 121 -12.93 -12.33 20.22
N ALA A 122 -11.65 -12.51 20.56
CA ALA A 122 -11.23 -12.84 21.92
C ALA A 122 -11.62 -11.73 22.92
N MET A 123 -11.49 -10.46 22.52
CA MET A 123 -11.91 -9.32 23.35
C MET A 123 -13.43 -9.31 23.57
N ASN A 124 -14.22 -9.54 22.54
CA ASN A 124 -15.67 -9.62 22.63
C ASN A 124 -16.10 -10.75 23.58
N THR A 125 -15.50 -11.94 23.44
CA THR A 125 -15.78 -13.07 24.32
C THR A 125 -15.47 -12.74 25.80
N ARG A 126 -14.33 -12.07 26.04
CA ARG A 126 -13.98 -11.63 27.43
C ARG A 126 -14.95 -10.57 27.93
N TYR A 127 -15.37 -9.64 27.08
CA TYR A 127 -16.34 -8.62 27.45
C TYR A 127 -17.67 -9.26 27.86
N GLU A 128 -18.23 -10.15 27.00
CA GLU A 128 -19.46 -10.86 27.30
C GLU A 128 -19.39 -11.68 28.61
N SER A 129 -18.29 -12.40 28.79
CA SER A 129 -18.05 -13.17 30.03
C SER A 129 -18.00 -12.26 31.25
N SER A 130 -17.35 -11.11 31.15
CA SER A 130 -17.28 -10.13 32.24
C SER A 130 -18.63 -9.49 32.50
N TYR A 131 -19.34 -9.10 31.44
CA TYR A 131 -20.68 -8.54 31.54
C TYR A 131 -21.66 -9.51 32.26
N ASN A 132 -21.70 -10.76 31.81
CA ASN A 132 -22.55 -11.78 32.41
C ASN A 132 -22.19 -12.08 33.90
N ARG A 133 -20.92 -12.06 34.23
CA ARG A 133 -20.43 -12.19 35.61
C ARG A 133 -20.92 -11.04 36.49
N TYR A 134 -20.76 -9.80 36.01
CA TYR A 134 -21.22 -8.63 36.77
C TYR A 134 -22.75 -8.58 36.87
N LEU A 135 -23.46 -8.93 35.84
CA LEU A 135 -24.93 -9.02 35.84
C LEU A 135 -25.41 -10.04 36.90
N LYS A 136 -24.77 -11.20 36.97
CA LYS A 136 -25.05 -12.22 37.97
C LYS A 136 -24.77 -11.72 39.41
N GLN A 137 -23.63 -11.06 39.62
CA GLN A 137 -23.28 -10.46 40.89
C GLN A 137 -24.28 -9.40 41.34
N PHE A 138 -24.66 -8.52 40.40
CA PHE A 138 -25.68 -7.49 40.66
C PHE A 138 -27.05 -8.08 41.02
N THR A 139 -27.48 -9.11 40.29
CA THR A 139 -28.73 -9.81 40.58
C THR A 139 -28.70 -10.50 41.94
N GLN A 140 -27.56 -11.10 42.33
CA GLN A 140 -27.38 -11.70 43.66
C GLN A 140 -27.41 -10.64 44.77
N LEU A 141 -26.77 -9.49 44.56
CA LEU A 141 -26.82 -8.37 45.49
C LEU A 141 -28.26 -7.86 45.68
N GLN A 142 -29.01 -7.66 44.60
CA GLN A 142 -30.41 -7.26 44.69
C GLN A 142 -31.27 -8.26 45.50
N LYS A 143 -31.06 -9.57 45.27
CA LYS A 143 -31.76 -10.62 46.08
C LYS A 143 -31.39 -10.55 47.56
N ALA A 144 -30.10 -10.37 47.88
CA ALA A 144 -29.64 -10.25 49.25
C ALA A 144 -30.23 -9.00 49.93
N MET A 145 -30.26 -7.86 49.24
CA MET A 145 -30.90 -6.64 49.73
C MET A 145 -32.40 -6.82 50.00
N ALA A 146 -33.12 -7.48 49.07
CA ALA A 146 -34.53 -7.77 49.25
C ALA A 146 -34.80 -8.68 50.44
N GLN A 147 -33.96 -9.71 50.66
CA GLN A 147 -34.04 -10.59 51.83
C GLN A 147 -33.74 -9.81 53.12
N MET A 148 -32.73 -8.93 53.10
CA MET A 148 -32.41 -8.10 54.26
C MET A 148 -33.57 -7.16 54.62
N ASN A 149 -34.20 -6.50 53.65
CA ASN A 149 -35.34 -5.63 53.85
C ASN A 149 -36.54 -6.41 54.42
N ASN A 150 -36.82 -7.61 53.88
CA ASN A 150 -37.85 -8.48 54.42
C ASN A 150 -37.58 -8.87 55.86
N THR A 151 -36.34 -9.19 56.19
CA THR A 151 -35.95 -9.53 57.57
C THR A 151 -36.10 -8.32 58.49
N MET A 152 -35.66 -7.14 58.07
CA MET A 152 -35.82 -5.90 58.85
C MET A 152 -37.31 -5.56 59.09
N SER A 153 -38.16 -5.73 58.11
CA SER A 153 -39.60 -5.51 58.30
C SER A 153 -40.24 -6.54 59.25
N MET A 154 -39.76 -7.78 59.27
CA MET A 154 -40.22 -8.80 60.27
C MET A 154 -39.81 -8.46 61.69
N PHE A 155 -38.71 -7.74 61.88
CA PHE A 155 -38.27 -7.29 63.20
C PHE A 155 -38.79 -5.93 63.65
N GLY A 156 -39.68 -5.31 62.82
CA GLY A 156 -40.26 -3.99 63.12
C GLY A 156 -39.27 -2.83 63.07
N LEU A 157 -38.19 -2.99 62.36
CA LEU A 157 -37.08 -2.02 62.21
C LEU A 157 -37.13 -1.23 60.86
N ALA A 158 -38.28 -1.20 60.20
CA ALA A 158 -38.50 -0.45 59.00
C ALA A 158 -39.30 0.82 59.26
#